data_68675783c2d8660daf53671058fb4178
#
_entry.id   68675783c2d8660daf53671058fb4178
#
_cell.length_a   1.000
_cell.length_b   1.000
_cell.length_c   1.000
_cell.angle_alpha   90.00
_cell.angle_beta   90.00
_cell.angle_gamma   90.00
#
_symmetry.space_group_name_H-M   'P 1'
#
loop_
_entity.id
_entity.type
_entity.pdbx_description
1 polymer ?
#
loop_
_entity_poly.entity_id
_entity_poly.type
_entity_poly.pdbx_seq_one_letter_code
_entity_poly.pdbx_strand_id
1 'polypeptide(L)'
;MSVIIEPITANVMNAVLCGLMSFGLLVTPQKFMQGGRFQSPWFSELPEERDNRLYYLGQFMAFVMLSGGVIPVLIQPDSQFLCYQMAVVHGLNLVHTFIFLCSNVYARARPTSTASLCQWVFVLVAIVWVFIVTVLASIHNTDNIVDSGKTYISKQVANIAMLAFSSFFGLLFVSVPKYLLSGFWSDEGAQGGDDMCGFRILEPTHHELWWSRCIGLAILGLNLGVAVDTNIEQPLYTISSLIVLSCLTLFNFHQVIMRPYRSISTYQIGVSWVPNIIMSGVMIGVLVSAILYK
;
A
#
# COMPACT_ATOMS: atom_id res chain seq x y z
N MET A 1 4.26 -20.20 28.70
CA MET A 1 5.38 -19.43 28.12
C MET A 1 5.02 -17.97 28.28
N SER A 2 5.83 -17.14 28.91
CA SER A 2 5.52 -15.71 29.08
C SER A 2 5.55 -15.02 27.72
N VAL A 3 4.55 -14.19 27.44
CA VAL A 3 4.52 -13.32 26.25
C VAL A 3 5.75 -12.42 26.30
N ILE A 4 6.61 -12.48 25.27
CA ILE A 4 7.86 -11.73 25.24
C ILE A 4 7.60 -10.25 24.97
N ILE A 5 6.60 -9.96 24.12
CA ILE A 5 6.14 -8.61 23.81
C ILE A 5 4.62 -8.63 23.72
N GLU A 6 3.95 -7.68 24.36
CA GLU A 6 2.51 -7.55 24.28
C GLU A 6 2.09 -7.03 22.89
N PRO A 7 1.01 -7.56 22.28
CA PRO A 7 0.51 -7.13 20.97
C PRO A 7 0.27 -5.63 20.89
N ILE A 8 -0.27 -5.02 21.94
CA ILE A 8 -0.52 -3.57 21.99
C ILE A 8 0.77 -2.76 21.78
N THR A 9 1.89 -3.18 22.36
CA THR A 9 3.17 -2.51 22.21
C THR A 9 3.65 -2.58 20.76
N ALA A 10 3.60 -3.75 20.14
CA ALA A 10 4.00 -3.96 18.76
C ALA A 10 3.13 -3.16 17.78
N ASN A 11 1.80 -3.22 17.98
CA ASN A 11 0.84 -2.53 17.12
C ASN A 11 0.98 -1.00 17.23
N VAL A 12 1.16 -0.45 18.42
CA VAL A 12 1.38 1.00 18.60
C VAL A 12 2.67 1.46 17.95
N MET A 13 3.78 0.71 18.09
CA MET A 13 5.04 1.03 17.41
C MET A 13 4.86 1.03 15.90
N ASN A 14 4.18 0.03 15.36
CA ASN A 14 3.86 -0.05 13.95
C ASN A 14 2.98 1.13 13.49
N ALA A 15 1.93 1.46 14.25
CA ALA A 15 1.04 2.57 13.94
C ALA A 15 1.77 3.92 13.92
N VAL A 16 2.71 4.14 14.84
CA VAL A 16 3.55 5.35 14.84
C VAL A 16 4.42 5.41 13.61
N LEU A 17 5.12 4.33 13.25
CA LEU A 17 5.98 4.28 12.06
C LEU A 17 5.16 4.52 10.78
N CYS A 18 4.08 3.79 10.60
CA CYS A 18 3.20 3.93 9.43
C CYS A 18 2.53 5.31 9.38
N GLY A 19 2.12 5.85 10.52
CA GLY A 19 1.49 7.17 10.63
C GLY A 19 2.42 8.31 10.25
N LEU A 20 3.65 8.31 10.74
CA LEU A 20 4.65 9.32 10.40
C LEU A 20 4.99 9.31 8.90
N MET A 21 5.21 8.12 8.33
CA MET A 21 5.48 7.97 6.91
C MET A 21 4.27 8.42 6.06
N SER A 22 3.07 8.00 6.44
CA SER A 22 1.85 8.37 5.74
C SER A 22 1.58 9.86 5.78
N PHE A 23 1.79 10.50 6.92
CA PHE A 23 1.62 11.96 7.07
C PHE A 23 2.54 12.71 6.10
N GLY A 24 3.83 12.37 6.05
CA GLY A 24 4.77 12.99 5.12
C GLY A 24 4.37 12.82 3.65
N LEU A 25 3.96 11.60 3.28
CA LEU A 25 3.57 11.28 1.90
C LEU A 25 2.23 11.90 1.48
N LEU A 26 1.27 12.08 2.40
CA LEU A 26 -0.03 12.68 2.08
C LEU A 26 0.02 14.20 2.02
N VAL A 27 0.65 14.82 3.02
CA VAL A 27 0.58 16.28 3.20
C VAL A 27 1.58 17.01 2.30
N THR A 28 2.80 16.47 2.18
CA THR A 28 3.86 17.11 1.41
C THR A 28 4.72 16.08 0.66
N PRO A 29 4.14 15.30 -0.26
CA PRO A 29 4.85 14.18 -0.91
C PRO A 29 6.14 14.64 -1.59
N GLN A 30 6.11 15.77 -2.29
CA GLN A 30 7.26 16.31 -2.97
C GLN A 30 8.38 16.68 -1.97
N LYS A 31 8.08 17.49 -0.96
CA LYS A 31 9.07 17.90 0.04
C LYS A 31 9.59 16.72 0.86
N PHE A 32 8.71 15.75 1.14
CA PHE A 32 9.09 14.53 1.85
C PHE A 32 10.09 13.71 1.04
N MET A 33 9.83 13.49 -0.25
CA MET A 33 10.71 12.69 -1.11
C MET A 33 12.01 13.41 -1.51
N GLN A 34 11.95 14.72 -1.72
CA GLN A 34 13.11 15.55 -2.08
C GLN A 34 14.02 15.85 -0.90
N GLY A 35 13.57 15.58 0.33
CA GLY A 35 14.24 15.99 1.55
C GLY A 35 13.92 17.45 1.90
N GLY A 36 13.55 17.68 3.16
CA GLY A 36 13.35 19.01 3.70
C GLY A 36 14.65 19.63 4.21
N ARG A 37 14.55 20.74 4.96
CA ARG A 37 15.72 21.44 5.55
C ARG A 37 16.66 20.55 6.38
N PHE A 38 16.16 19.44 6.89
CA PHE A 38 16.87 18.54 7.80
C PHE A 38 17.10 17.13 7.22
N GLN A 39 16.71 16.90 5.98
CA GLN A 39 16.81 15.58 5.34
C GLN A 39 17.49 15.71 3.98
N SER A 40 18.30 14.73 3.64
CA SER A 40 18.76 14.54 2.28
C SER A 40 17.66 13.92 1.42
N PRO A 41 17.71 14.06 0.09
CA PRO A 41 16.79 13.36 -0.80
C PRO A 41 16.81 11.85 -0.53
N TRP A 42 15.62 11.24 -0.49
CA TRP A 42 15.50 9.79 -0.30
C TRP A 42 16.04 9.01 -1.49
N PHE A 43 16.02 9.62 -2.66
CA PHE A 43 16.44 9.00 -3.92
C PHE A 43 17.43 9.89 -4.63
N SER A 44 18.31 9.29 -5.46
CA SER A 44 19.07 10.03 -6.46
C SER A 44 18.18 10.35 -7.67
N GLU A 45 18.52 11.38 -8.40
CA GLU A 45 17.89 11.74 -9.67
C GLU A 45 16.35 11.77 -9.61
N LEU A 46 15.79 12.46 -8.60
CA LEU A 46 14.35 12.67 -8.55
C LEU A 46 13.89 13.37 -9.85
N PRO A 47 12.80 12.89 -10.46
CA PRO A 47 12.26 13.52 -11.65
C PRO A 47 11.89 14.98 -11.37
N GLU A 48 11.97 15.83 -12.41
CA GLU A 48 11.57 17.22 -12.33
C GLU A 48 10.14 17.37 -11.82
N GLU A 49 9.80 18.56 -11.27
CA GLU A 49 8.53 18.85 -10.59
C GLU A 49 7.25 18.45 -11.34
N ARG A 50 7.36 18.23 -12.66
CA ARG A 50 6.23 17.87 -13.52
C ARG A 50 5.87 16.37 -13.53
N ASP A 51 6.73 15.50 -13.01
CA ASP A 51 6.45 14.06 -13.01
C ASP A 51 5.74 13.62 -11.72
N ASN A 52 4.44 13.84 -11.69
CA ASN A 52 3.62 13.67 -10.50
C ASN A 52 3.16 12.23 -10.25
N ARG A 53 3.47 11.26 -11.12
CA ARG A 53 3.14 9.83 -10.91
C ARG A 53 3.82 9.29 -9.67
N LEU A 54 5.06 9.68 -9.44
CA LEU A 54 5.82 9.30 -8.26
C LEU A 54 5.12 9.76 -6.97
N TYR A 55 4.63 10.99 -6.95
CA TYR A 55 3.90 11.53 -5.79
C TYR A 55 2.55 10.84 -5.59
N TYR A 56 1.84 10.54 -6.67
CA TYR A 56 0.62 9.72 -6.60
C TYR A 56 0.90 8.35 -5.98
N LEU A 57 1.93 7.65 -6.44
CA LEU A 57 2.31 6.34 -5.88
C LEU A 57 2.67 6.44 -4.40
N GLY A 58 3.39 7.50 -4.00
CA GLY A 58 3.67 7.77 -2.60
C GLY A 58 2.41 7.98 -1.77
N GLN A 59 1.46 8.79 -2.25
CA GLN A 59 0.18 9.01 -1.59
C GLN A 59 -0.68 7.74 -1.54
N PHE A 60 -0.68 6.95 -2.62
CA PHE A 60 -1.34 5.65 -2.64
C PHE A 60 -0.78 4.72 -1.57
N MET A 61 0.56 4.63 -1.47
CA MET A 61 1.22 3.86 -0.41
C MET A 61 0.85 4.37 0.99
N ALA A 62 0.73 5.68 1.17
CA ALA A 62 0.30 6.25 2.44
C ALA A 62 -1.10 5.79 2.85
N PHE A 63 -2.05 5.71 1.92
CA PHE A 63 -3.37 5.14 2.19
C PHE A 63 -3.27 3.66 2.58
N VAL A 64 -2.46 2.88 1.90
CA VAL A 64 -2.23 1.47 2.24
C VAL A 64 -1.65 1.33 3.66
N MET A 65 -0.67 2.17 4.03
CA MET A 65 -0.08 2.16 5.37
C MET A 65 -1.05 2.62 6.46
N LEU A 66 -1.84 3.68 6.21
CA LEU A 66 -2.85 4.12 7.17
C LEU A 66 -3.88 3.02 7.45
N SER A 67 -4.29 2.37 6.42
CA SER A 67 -5.36 1.39 6.46
C SER A 67 -4.95 0.04 7.03
N GLY A 68 -3.73 -0.40 6.72
CA GLY A 68 -3.19 -1.65 7.28
C GLY A 68 -2.52 -1.46 8.64
N GLY A 69 -1.84 -0.32 8.83
CA GLY A 69 -0.96 -0.11 9.99
C GLY A 69 -1.48 0.84 11.06
N VAL A 70 -2.41 1.75 10.77
CA VAL A 70 -2.86 2.76 11.74
C VAL A 70 -4.31 2.54 12.15
N ILE A 71 -5.24 2.54 11.20
CA ILE A 71 -6.67 2.50 11.49
C ILE A 71 -7.07 1.23 12.27
N PRO A 72 -6.62 0.01 11.88
CA PRO A 72 -6.95 -1.18 12.63
C PRO A 72 -6.44 -1.16 14.07
N VAL A 73 -5.27 -0.56 14.30
CA VAL A 73 -4.70 -0.39 15.64
C VAL A 73 -5.56 0.54 16.51
N LEU A 74 -6.17 1.58 15.92
CA LEU A 74 -7.10 2.46 16.66
C LEU A 74 -8.40 1.74 17.02
N ILE A 75 -8.79 0.71 16.27
CA ILE A 75 -9.99 -0.08 16.51
C ILE A 75 -9.73 -1.18 17.56
N GLN A 76 -8.63 -1.91 17.40
CA GLN A 76 -8.27 -3.04 18.27
C GLN A 76 -6.75 -3.11 18.46
N PRO A 77 -6.21 -2.31 19.40
CA PRO A 77 -4.76 -2.18 19.58
C PRO A 77 -4.07 -3.44 20.10
N ASP A 78 -4.79 -4.31 20.78
CA ASP A 78 -4.30 -5.56 21.37
C ASP A 78 -4.41 -6.79 20.44
N SER A 79 -4.86 -6.59 19.18
CA SER A 79 -5.04 -7.69 18.24
C SER A 79 -3.71 -8.32 17.82
N GLN A 80 -3.59 -9.62 18.00
CA GLN A 80 -2.47 -10.42 17.53
C GLN A 80 -2.52 -10.64 16.01
N PHE A 81 -3.73 -10.67 15.43
CA PHE A 81 -3.92 -10.72 14.00
C PHE A 81 -3.18 -9.58 13.30
N LEU A 82 -3.25 -8.35 13.85
CA LEU A 82 -2.51 -7.20 13.29
C LEU A 82 -1.00 -7.41 13.36
N CYS A 83 -0.48 -7.97 14.45
CA CYS A 83 0.94 -8.30 14.56
C CYS A 83 1.36 -9.28 13.47
N TYR A 84 0.57 -10.30 13.21
CA TYR A 84 0.80 -11.29 12.16
C TYR A 84 0.85 -10.63 10.78
N GLN A 85 -0.19 -9.88 10.46
CA GLN A 85 -0.34 -9.18 9.20
C GLN A 85 0.83 -8.23 8.95
N MET A 86 1.20 -7.44 9.94
CA MET A 86 2.30 -6.49 9.83
C MET A 86 3.68 -7.15 9.81
N ALA A 87 3.86 -8.29 10.46
CA ALA A 87 5.09 -9.09 10.33
C ALA A 87 5.32 -9.51 8.87
N VAL A 88 4.28 -9.99 8.19
CA VAL A 88 4.38 -10.35 6.76
C VAL A 88 4.70 -9.13 5.89
N VAL A 89 3.98 -8.02 6.09
CA VAL A 89 4.21 -6.75 5.36
C VAL A 89 5.64 -6.26 5.53
N HIS A 90 6.11 -6.18 6.76
CA HIS A 90 7.48 -5.72 7.04
C HIS A 90 8.54 -6.68 6.52
N GLY A 91 8.32 -7.99 6.61
CA GLY A 91 9.21 -8.99 6.05
C GLY A 91 9.39 -8.84 4.54
N LEU A 92 8.30 -8.69 3.80
CA LEU A 92 8.34 -8.48 2.35
C LEU A 92 9.02 -7.15 1.98
N ASN A 93 8.68 -6.07 2.68
CA ASN A 93 9.29 -4.77 2.44
C ASN A 93 10.77 -4.73 2.85
N LEU A 94 11.17 -5.47 3.87
CA LEU A 94 12.57 -5.62 4.28
C LEU A 94 13.41 -6.24 3.14
N VAL A 95 12.95 -7.37 2.60
CA VAL A 95 13.62 -8.03 1.47
C VAL A 95 13.69 -7.09 0.25
N HIS A 96 12.59 -6.41 -0.05
CA HIS A 96 12.55 -5.47 -1.17
C HIS A 96 13.47 -4.26 -0.98
N THR A 97 13.53 -3.70 0.23
CA THR A 97 14.45 -2.60 0.56
C THR A 97 15.91 -3.05 0.47
N PHE A 98 16.22 -4.28 0.90
CA PHE A 98 17.54 -4.85 0.72
C PHE A 98 17.92 -4.99 -0.76
N ILE A 99 17.00 -5.50 -1.59
CA ILE A 99 17.19 -5.55 -3.05
C ILE A 99 17.42 -4.15 -3.61
N PHE A 100 16.65 -3.16 -3.17
CA PHE A 100 16.82 -1.76 -3.60
C PHE A 100 18.23 -1.23 -3.30
N LEU A 101 18.75 -1.47 -2.12
CA LEU A 101 20.04 -0.95 -1.70
C LEU A 101 21.23 -1.71 -2.31
N CYS A 102 21.09 -3.02 -2.54
CA CYS A 102 22.22 -3.89 -2.89
C CYS A 102 22.26 -4.31 -4.36
N SER A 103 21.13 -4.22 -5.10
CA SER A 103 21.08 -4.68 -6.48
C SER A 103 21.08 -3.52 -7.49
N ASN A 104 21.41 -3.84 -8.74
CA ASN A 104 21.36 -2.87 -9.84
C ASN A 104 19.96 -2.69 -10.46
N VAL A 105 18.94 -3.39 -9.95
CA VAL A 105 17.57 -3.32 -10.45
C VAL A 105 17.02 -1.89 -10.38
N TYR A 106 17.45 -1.13 -9.39
CA TYR A 106 17.02 0.26 -9.17
C TYR A 106 18.19 1.24 -9.19
N ALA A 107 19.21 0.99 -10.02
CA ALA A 107 20.48 1.70 -9.98
C ALA A 107 20.33 3.24 -10.04
N ARG A 108 19.38 3.75 -10.87
CA ARG A 108 19.14 5.19 -11.02
C ARG A 108 18.34 5.83 -9.88
N ALA A 109 17.63 5.04 -9.07
CA ALA A 109 16.89 5.54 -7.91
C ALA A 109 17.69 5.40 -6.61
N ARG A 110 18.73 4.57 -6.60
CA ARG A 110 19.51 4.26 -5.39
C ARG A 110 20.23 5.51 -4.88
N PRO A 111 20.25 5.73 -3.54
CA PRO A 111 20.93 6.88 -2.96
C PRO A 111 22.43 6.86 -3.27
N THR A 112 22.96 7.98 -3.74
CA THR A 112 24.39 8.15 -4.05
C THR A 112 25.13 8.95 -3.00
N SER A 113 24.41 9.80 -2.24
CA SER A 113 25.03 10.57 -1.16
C SER A 113 25.11 9.75 0.14
N THR A 114 26.16 9.97 0.90
CA THR A 114 26.33 9.35 2.23
C THR A 114 25.17 9.66 3.16
N ALA A 115 24.66 10.91 3.14
CA ALA A 115 23.55 11.31 3.98
C ALA A 115 22.25 10.57 3.63
N SER A 116 21.92 10.44 2.34
CA SER A 116 20.77 9.65 1.88
C SER A 116 20.92 8.16 2.23
N LEU A 117 22.13 7.63 2.10
CA LEU A 117 22.40 6.24 2.47
C LEU A 117 22.19 6.03 3.99
N CYS A 118 22.67 6.94 4.83
CA CYS A 118 22.45 6.87 6.28
C CYS A 118 20.95 6.90 6.63
N GLN A 119 20.13 7.72 5.93
CA GLN A 119 18.67 7.73 6.12
C GLN A 119 18.06 6.36 5.78
N TRP A 120 18.45 5.76 4.67
CA TRP A 120 17.97 4.43 4.27
C TRP A 120 18.41 3.33 5.24
N VAL A 121 19.64 3.39 5.76
CA VAL A 121 20.11 2.48 6.80
C VAL A 121 19.26 2.65 8.07
N PHE A 122 18.95 3.89 8.46
CA PHE A 122 18.07 4.13 9.61
C PHE A 122 16.68 3.54 9.39
N VAL A 123 16.08 3.75 8.22
CA VAL A 123 14.77 3.15 7.87
C VAL A 123 14.84 1.64 7.88
N LEU A 124 15.91 1.05 7.32
CA LEU A 124 16.12 -0.40 7.32
C LEU A 124 16.17 -0.94 8.76
N VAL A 125 16.92 -0.30 9.63
CA VAL A 125 17.00 -0.67 11.05
C VAL A 125 15.64 -0.55 11.73
N ALA A 126 14.88 0.52 11.45
CA ALA A 126 13.53 0.69 12.00
C ALA A 126 12.58 -0.42 11.51
N ILE A 127 12.61 -0.77 10.23
CA ILE A 127 11.79 -1.86 9.67
C ILE A 127 12.18 -3.21 10.30
N VAL A 128 13.49 -3.49 10.43
CA VAL A 128 13.99 -4.71 11.10
C VAL A 128 13.49 -4.78 12.54
N TRP A 129 13.59 -3.67 13.25
CA TRP A 129 13.14 -3.59 14.65
C TRP A 129 11.65 -3.88 14.77
N VAL A 130 10.81 -3.16 14.00
CA VAL A 130 9.35 -3.37 14.02
C VAL A 130 8.97 -4.77 13.55
N PHE A 131 9.68 -5.32 12.55
CA PHE A 131 9.51 -6.71 12.10
C PHE A 131 9.75 -7.70 13.24
N ILE A 132 10.88 -7.59 13.95
CA ILE A 132 11.20 -8.47 15.09
C ILE A 132 10.12 -8.35 16.17
N VAL A 133 9.74 -7.13 16.53
CA VAL A 133 8.74 -6.87 17.56
C VAL A 133 7.38 -7.46 17.18
N THR A 134 6.94 -7.30 15.94
CA THR A 134 5.67 -7.86 15.44
C THR A 134 5.69 -9.39 15.37
N VAL A 135 6.81 -9.99 14.95
CA VAL A 135 6.98 -11.45 14.98
C VAL A 135 6.90 -11.99 16.40
N LEU A 136 7.62 -11.40 17.34
CA LEU A 136 7.60 -11.85 18.73
C LEU A 136 6.22 -11.71 19.40
N ALA A 137 5.47 -10.66 19.04
CA ALA A 137 4.11 -10.46 19.53
C ALA A 137 3.08 -11.40 18.88
N SER A 138 3.37 -11.94 17.68
CA SER A 138 2.47 -12.82 16.93
C SER A 138 2.56 -14.31 17.30
N ILE A 139 3.56 -14.72 18.09
CA ILE A 139 3.83 -16.14 18.38
C ILE A 139 2.69 -16.85 19.13
N HIS A 140 1.87 -16.11 19.86
CA HIS A 140 0.78 -16.68 20.65
C HIS A 140 -0.55 -16.04 20.26
N ASN A 141 -1.17 -16.54 19.20
CA ASN A 141 -2.48 -16.03 18.78
C ASN A 141 -3.58 -16.48 19.76
N THR A 142 -4.21 -15.51 20.40
CA THR A 142 -5.33 -15.70 21.33
C THR A 142 -6.55 -14.85 20.96
N ASP A 143 -6.56 -14.27 19.76
CA ASP A 143 -7.70 -13.45 19.32
C ASP A 143 -8.97 -14.31 19.23
N ASN A 144 -9.90 -14.04 20.12
CA ASN A 144 -11.22 -14.65 20.09
C ASN A 144 -12.12 -13.85 19.13
N ILE A 145 -12.56 -14.48 18.05
CA ILE A 145 -13.52 -13.88 17.16
C ILE A 145 -14.90 -13.99 17.76
N VAL A 146 -15.46 -12.84 18.09
CA VAL A 146 -16.86 -12.76 18.51
C VAL A 146 -17.71 -12.72 17.25
N ASP A 147 -18.44 -13.79 16.98
CA ASP A 147 -19.48 -13.79 15.93
C ASP A 147 -20.63 -12.88 16.37
N SER A 148 -20.83 -11.80 15.66
CA SER A 148 -21.70 -10.70 16.03
C SER A 148 -23.05 -10.70 15.29
N GLY A 149 -23.55 -11.88 14.90
CA GLY A 149 -24.92 -11.99 14.38
C GLY A 149 -25.05 -12.15 12.86
N LYS A 150 -26.29 -12.24 12.37
CA LYS A 150 -26.59 -12.48 10.94
C LYS A 150 -26.41 -11.22 10.10
N THR A 151 -25.47 -11.24 9.17
CA THR A 151 -25.20 -10.18 8.19
C THR A 151 -25.88 -10.51 6.85
N TYR A 152 -26.00 -9.52 5.93
CA TYR A 152 -26.55 -9.74 4.58
C TYR A 152 -25.67 -10.65 3.74
N ILE A 153 -24.36 -10.51 3.83
CA ILE A 153 -23.35 -11.39 3.25
C ILE A 153 -22.46 -11.88 4.38
N SER A 154 -22.05 -13.14 4.35
CA SER A 154 -21.10 -13.64 5.37
C SER A 154 -19.76 -12.91 5.25
N LYS A 155 -19.13 -12.63 6.37
CA LYS A 155 -17.80 -12.00 6.45
C LYS A 155 -16.78 -12.83 5.67
N GLN A 156 -16.89 -14.16 5.74
CA GLN A 156 -16.03 -15.07 4.98
C GLN A 156 -16.10 -14.79 3.47
N VAL A 157 -17.31 -14.71 2.90
CA VAL A 157 -17.49 -14.45 1.46
C VAL A 157 -16.96 -13.07 1.07
N ALA A 158 -17.23 -12.06 1.87
CA ALA A 158 -16.74 -10.70 1.62
C ALA A 158 -15.21 -10.62 1.70
N ASN A 159 -14.62 -11.27 2.69
CA ASN A 159 -13.16 -11.29 2.86
C ASN A 159 -12.47 -12.08 1.75
N ILE A 160 -13.01 -13.22 1.32
CA ILE A 160 -12.49 -13.97 0.15
C ILE A 160 -12.55 -13.10 -1.11
N ALA A 161 -13.68 -12.44 -1.36
CA ALA A 161 -13.82 -11.55 -2.51
C ALA A 161 -12.81 -10.39 -2.46
N MET A 162 -12.61 -9.79 -1.28
CA MET A 162 -11.62 -8.72 -1.10
C MET A 162 -10.19 -9.22 -1.25
N LEU A 163 -9.87 -10.41 -0.72
CA LEU A 163 -8.56 -11.05 -0.91
C LEU A 163 -8.26 -11.28 -2.38
N ALA A 164 -9.22 -11.81 -3.14
CA ALA A 164 -9.06 -12.04 -4.58
C ALA A 164 -8.86 -10.72 -5.34
N PHE A 165 -9.71 -9.73 -5.06
CA PHE A 165 -9.65 -8.41 -5.68
C PHE A 165 -8.32 -7.70 -5.40
N SER A 166 -7.95 -7.57 -4.14
CA SER A 166 -6.72 -6.86 -3.76
C SER A 166 -5.46 -7.60 -4.15
N SER A 167 -5.44 -8.95 -4.08
CA SER A 167 -4.29 -9.74 -4.53
C SER A 167 -4.06 -9.62 -6.03
N PHE A 168 -5.12 -9.54 -6.83
CA PHE A 168 -4.99 -9.29 -8.26
C PHE A 168 -4.25 -7.97 -8.54
N PHE A 169 -4.66 -6.88 -7.91
CA PHE A 169 -3.96 -5.59 -8.04
C PHE A 169 -2.55 -5.64 -7.44
N GLY A 170 -2.38 -6.24 -6.28
CA GLY A 170 -1.06 -6.42 -5.67
C GLY A 170 -0.08 -7.12 -6.60
N LEU A 171 -0.51 -8.19 -7.27
CA LEU A 171 0.29 -8.91 -8.27
C LEU A 171 0.60 -8.04 -9.50
N LEU A 172 -0.35 -7.25 -10.00
CA LEU A 172 -0.10 -6.33 -11.11
C LEU A 172 0.96 -5.27 -10.75
N PHE A 173 0.86 -4.69 -9.56
CA PHE A 173 1.85 -3.72 -9.07
C PHE A 173 3.26 -4.31 -8.95
N VAL A 174 3.40 -5.57 -8.57
CA VAL A 174 4.72 -6.24 -8.42
C VAL A 174 5.26 -6.71 -9.77
N SER A 175 4.42 -7.42 -10.55
CA SER A 175 4.87 -8.21 -11.70
C SER A 175 4.94 -7.39 -12.99
N VAL A 176 3.96 -6.51 -13.21
CA VAL A 176 3.81 -5.77 -14.48
C VAL A 176 3.54 -4.27 -14.27
N PRO A 177 4.33 -3.58 -13.42
CA PRO A 177 4.08 -2.18 -13.08
C PRO A 177 4.06 -1.26 -14.31
N LYS A 178 4.89 -1.53 -15.30
CA LYS A 178 4.94 -0.78 -16.55
C LYS A 178 3.58 -0.76 -17.27
N TYR A 179 2.97 -1.92 -17.43
CA TYR A 179 1.66 -2.02 -18.09
C TYR A 179 0.53 -1.44 -17.23
N LEU A 180 0.58 -1.68 -15.91
CA LEU A 180 -0.40 -1.09 -14.99
C LEU A 180 -0.38 0.44 -15.04
N LEU A 181 0.81 1.04 -14.95
CA LEU A 181 0.96 2.50 -15.01
C LEU A 181 0.54 3.06 -16.37
N SER A 182 0.84 2.36 -17.47
CA SER A 182 0.42 2.75 -18.82
C SER A 182 -1.10 2.80 -18.98
N GLY A 183 -1.83 1.96 -18.26
CA GLY A 183 -3.29 1.98 -18.27
C GLY A 183 -3.89 3.24 -17.65
N PHE A 184 -3.19 3.88 -16.71
CA PHE A 184 -3.70 5.02 -15.96
C PHE A 184 -3.18 6.38 -16.43
N TRP A 185 -1.98 6.45 -17.04
CA TRP A 185 -1.35 7.70 -17.46
C TRP A 185 -0.85 7.63 -18.91
N SER A 186 -0.89 8.79 -19.58
CA SER A 186 -0.26 9.01 -20.88
C SER A 186 1.03 9.81 -20.72
N ASP A 187 1.96 9.65 -21.64
CA ASP A 187 3.09 10.56 -21.78
C ASP A 187 2.67 11.83 -22.55
N GLU A 188 2.91 13.00 -21.96
CA GLU A 188 2.78 14.28 -22.68
C GLU A 188 3.79 14.30 -23.82
N GLY A 189 3.31 14.46 -25.05
CA GLY A 189 4.15 14.53 -26.27
C GLY A 189 4.29 13.24 -27.05
N ALA A 190 3.67 12.18 -26.63
CA ALA A 190 3.61 10.93 -27.37
C ALA A 190 2.56 10.97 -28.47
N GLN A 191 2.90 11.53 -29.61
CA GLN A 191 2.12 11.38 -30.83
C GLN A 191 2.49 10.08 -31.52
N GLY A 192 1.52 9.17 -31.65
CA GLY A 192 1.58 7.99 -32.50
C GLY A 192 2.55 6.90 -32.03
N GLY A 193 2.02 5.86 -31.49
CA GLY A 193 2.69 4.60 -31.27
C GLY A 193 1.63 3.53 -31.08
N ASP A 194 1.59 2.57 -31.97
CA ASP A 194 0.74 1.40 -31.91
C ASP A 194 1.22 0.51 -30.76
N ASP A 195 0.56 0.64 -29.62
CA ASP A 195 0.83 -0.22 -28.51
C ASP A 195 -0.42 -1.00 -28.10
N MET A 196 -0.21 -2.17 -27.58
CA MET A 196 -1.23 -3.16 -27.29
C MET A 196 -2.53 -2.54 -26.75
N CYS A 197 -3.62 -2.67 -27.47
CA CYS A 197 -4.94 -2.13 -27.14
C CYS A 197 -5.08 -0.59 -27.14
N GLY A 198 -4.24 0.15 -27.88
CA GLY A 198 -4.30 1.62 -27.94
C GLY A 198 -3.69 2.34 -26.75
N PHE A 199 -2.97 1.63 -25.89
CA PHE A 199 -2.18 2.23 -24.81
C PHE A 199 -0.72 2.37 -25.24
N ARG A 200 -0.19 3.55 -25.09
CA ARG A 200 1.26 3.71 -25.18
C ARG A 200 1.89 3.17 -23.89
N ILE A 201 2.83 2.24 -24.06
CA ILE A 201 3.58 1.69 -22.94
C ILE A 201 4.51 2.77 -22.40
N LEU A 202 4.26 3.20 -21.17
CA LEU A 202 5.14 4.11 -20.45
C LEU A 202 6.46 3.40 -20.10
N GLU A 203 7.56 4.16 -20.17
CA GLU A 203 8.80 3.73 -19.54
C GLU A 203 8.86 4.33 -18.13
N PRO A 204 8.47 3.57 -17.09
CA PRO A 204 8.47 4.08 -15.72
C PRO A 204 9.90 4.27 -15.25
N THR A 205 10.12 5.31 -14.47
CA THR A 205 11.39 5.55 -13.79
C THR A 205 11.68 4.45 -12.76
N HIS A 206 12.95 4.28 -12.38
CA HIS A 206 13.32 3.32 -11.32
C HIS A 206 12.63 3.62 -9.99
N HIS A 207 12.30 4.89 -9.71
CA HIS A 207 11.55 5.33 -8.53
C HIS A 207 10.10 4.83 -8.59
N GLU A 208 9.43 5.02 -9.72
CA GLU A 208 8.06 4.55 -9.93
C GLU A 208 7.97 3.03 -9.84
N LEU A 209 8.94 2.31 -10.41
CA LEU A 209 9.03 0.85 -10.30
C LEU A 209 9.18 0.40 -8.84
N TRP A 210 10.04 1.09 -8.10
CA TRP A 210 10.25 0.76 -6.68
C TRP A 210 8.99 1.00 -5.86
N TRP A 211 8.37 2.18 -5.97
CA TRP A 211 7.12 2.49 -5.26
C TRP A 211 5.97 1.56 -5.64
N SER A 212 5.82 1.29 -6.93
CA SER A 212 4.80 0.36 -7.42
C SER A 212 4.94 -1.01 -6.75
N ARG A 213 6.15 -1.55 -6.71
CA ARG A 213 6.40 -2.84 -6.06
C ARG A 213 6.22 -2.78 -4.55
N CYS A 214 6.62 -1.70 -3.87
CA CYS A 214 6.33 -1.52 -2.45
C CYS A 214 4.82 -1.57 -2.16
N ILE A 215 4.01 -0.89 -2.96
CA ILE A 215 2.55 -0.91 -2.86
C ILE A 215 2.03 -2.34 -3.04
N GLY A 216 2.46 -3.01 -4.10
CA GLY A 216 2.03 -4.38 -4.39
C GLY A 216 2.41 -5.36 -3.29
N LEU A 217 3.64 -5.28 -2.76
CA LEU A 217 4.10 -6.12 -1.66
C LEU A 217 3.37 -5.82 -0.35
N ALA A 218 3.04 -4.56 -0.07
CA ALA A 218 2.25 -4.20 1.10
C ALA A 218 0.83 -4.79 1.00
N ILE A 219 0.17 -4.65 -0.15
CA ILE A 219 -1.17 -5.23 -0.39
C ILE A 219 -1.12 -6.76 -0.26
N LEU A 220 -0.15 -7.41 -0.90
CA LEU A 220 0.00 -8.86 -0.82
C LEU A 220 0.32 -9.32 0.60
N GLY A 221 1.15 -8.57 1.34
CA GLY A 221 1.48 -8.87 2.73
C GLY A 221 0.26 -8.79 3.65
N LEU A 222 -0.58 -7.76 3.49
CA LEU A 222 -1.84 -7.63 4.20
C LEU A 222 -2.77 -8.84 3.92
N ASN A 223 -2.83 -9.29 2.67
CA ASN A 223 -3.65 -10.42 2.27
C ASN A 223 -3.10 -11.76 2.78
N LEU A 224 -1.78 -11.97 2.69
CA LEU A 224 -1.14 -13.19 3.19
C LEU A 224 -1.31 -13.32 4.71
N GLY A 225 -1.28 -12.21 5.46
CA GLY A 225 -1.57 -12.20 6.88
C GLY A 225 -2.95 -12.79 7.19
N VAL A 226 -3.97 -12.42 6.41
CA VAL A 226 -5.33 -13.00 6.56
C VAL A 226 -5.37 -14.47 6.14
N ALA A 227 -4.69 -14.84 5.07
CA ALA A 227 -4.70 -16.21 4.57
C ALA A 227 -3.98 -17.20 5.50
N VAL A 228 -2.95 -16.74 6.21
CA VAL A 228 -2.18 -17.55 7.17
C VAL A 228 -2.88 -17.68 8.52
N ASP A 229 -3.54 -16.61 8.97
CA ASP A 229 -4.40 -16.67 10.13
C ASP A 229 -5.68 -17.40 9.75
N THR A 230 -5.71 -18.70 9.78
CA THR A 230 -6.80 -19.63 9.42
C THR A 230 -8.25 -19.13 9.61
N ASN A 231 -8.42 -17.91 10.06
CA ASN A 231 -9.67 -17.25 10.36
C ASN A 231 -10.01 -16.15 9.35
N ILE A 232 -10.51 -16.61 8.21
CA ILE A 232 -10.96 -15.74 7.11
C ILE A 232 -12.17 -14.84 7.48
N GLU A 233 -12.76 -15.05 8.64
CA GLU A 233 -13.91 -14.29 9.15
C GLU A 233 -13.54 -13.05 9.99
N GLN A 234 -12.26 -12.67 9.99
CA GLN A 234 -11.75 -11.54 10.77
C GLN A 234 -12.53 -10.23 10.49
N PRO A 235 -13.33 -9.75 11.44
CA PRO A 235 -14.12 -8.53 11.26
C PRO A 235 -13.24 -7.31 11.07
N LEU A 236 -12.07 -7.29 11.70
CA LEU A 236 -11.11 -6.21 11.60
C LEU A 236 -10.56 -6.06 10.18
N TYR A 237 -10.34 -7.17 9.46
CA TYR A 237 -9.97 -7.13 8.06
C TYR A 237 -11.09 -6.55 7.18
N THR A 238 -12.35 -6.95 7.43
CA THR A 238 -13.51 -6.42 6.69
C THR A 238 -13.62 -4.91 6.87
N ILE A 239 -13.53 -4.42 8.11
CA ILE A 239 -13.66 -3.00 8.43
C ILE A 239 -12.48 -2.20 7.87
N SER A 240 -11.24 -2.65 8.08
CA SER A 240 -10.07 -1.96 7.58
C SER A 240 -10.08 -1.91 6.05
N SER A 241 -10.40 -3.01 5.38
CA SER A 241 -10.54 -3.06 3.93
C SER A 241 -11.61 -2.10 3.40
N LEU A 242 -12.75 -1.99 4.07
CA LEU A 242 -13.79 -1.03 3.72
C LEU A 242 -13.27 0.41 3.77
N ILE A 243 -12.61 0.77 4.87
CA ILE A 243 -12.06 2.13 5.06
C ILE A 243 -11.01 2.44 3.98
N VAL A 244 -10.06 1.51 3.76
CA VAL A 244 -9.03 1.65 2.72
C VAL A 244 -9.64 1.91 1.38
N LEU A 245 -10.49 0.96 0.96
CA LEU A 245 -11.03 0.97 -0.39
C LEU A 245 -11.88 2.21 -0.63
N SER A 246 -12.62 2.68 0.40
CA SER A 246 -13.36 3.94 0.34
C SER A 246 -12.43 5.14 0.16
N CYS A 247 -11.37 5.23 0.95
CA CYS A 247 -10.39 6.31 0.84
C CYS A 247 -9.69 6.31 -0.52
N LEU A 248 -9.24 5.13 -0.99
CA LEU A 248 -8.60 5.00 -2.31
C LEU A 248 -9.56 5.31 -3.46
N THR A 249 -10.82 4.91 -3.35
CA THR A 249 -11.84 5.22 -4.37
C THR A 249 -12.09 6.71 -4.46
N LEU A 250 -12.24 7.40 -3.31
CA LEU A 250 -12.37 8.86 -3.26
C LEU A 250 -11.12 9.56 -3.79
N PHE A 251 -9.94 9.06 -3.45
CA PHE A 251 -8.68 9.59 -3.97
C PHE A 251 -8.58 9.44 -5.49
N ASN A 252 -8.93 8.28 -6.03
CA ASN A 252 -8.95 8.04 -7.48
C ASN A 252 -9.98 8.92 -8.18
N PHE A 253 -11.15 9.10 -7.59
CA PHE A 253 -12.19 10.00 -8.11
C PHE A 253 -11.68 11.45 -8.16
N HIS A 254 -11.01 11.92 -7.12
CA HIS A 254 -10.35 13.23 -7.09
C HIS A 254 -9.31 13.36 -8.21
N GLN A 255 -8.50 12.32 -8.49
CA GLN A 255 -7.52 12.35 -9.58
C GLN A 255 -8.19 12.54 -10.95
N VAL A 256 -9.31 11.89 -11.19
CA VAL A 256 -10.06 11.99 -12.46
C VAL A 256 -10.66 13.39 -12.65
N ILE A 257 -11.24 13.97 -11.59
CA ILE A 257 -11.91 15.26 -11.66
C ILE A 257 -10.90 16.42 -11.69
N MET A 258 -10.02 16.47 -10.72
CA MET A 258 -9.11 17.60 -10.52
C MET A 258 -7.87 17.52 -11.39
N ARG A 259 -7.50 16.30 -11.84
CA ARG A 259 -6.30 16.03 -12.62
C ARG A 259 -5.06 16.77 -12.08
N PRO A 260 -4.82 16.72 -10.75
CA PRO A 260 -3.76 17.49 -10.11
C PRO A 260 -2.38 17.05 -10.54
N TYR A 261 -2.31 15.82 -11.03
CA TYR A 261 -1.13 15.18 -11.54
C TYR A 261 -1.28 15.00 -13.04
N ARG A 262 -0.32 14.46 -13.69
CA ARG A 262 -0.11 14.30 -15.12
C ARG A 262 -1.39 14.14 -15.98
N SER A 263 -1.26 14.45 -17.26
CA SER A 263 -2.33 14.32 -18.24
C SER A 263 -2.93 12.90 -18.26
N ILE A 264 -4.20 12.82 -17.94
CA ILE A 264 -5.00 11.59 -18.07
C ILE A 264 -5.85 11.77 -19.32
N SER A 265 -5.66 10.93 -20.33
CA SER A 265 -6.45 11.01 -21.55
C SER A 265 -7.89 10.60 -21.31
N THR A 266 -8.81 11.10 -22.14
CA THR A 266 -10.23 10.74 -22.09
C THR A 266 -10.42 9.23 -22.27
N TYR A 267 -9.57 8.61 -23.10
CA TYR A 267 -9.56 7.18 -23.32
C TYR A 267 -9.22 6.42 -22.01
N GLN A 268 -8.17 6.83 -21.31
CA GLN A 268 -7.78 6.20 -20.05
C GLN A 268 -8.84 6.38 -18.95
N ILE A 269 -9.52 7.51 -18.93
CA ILE A 269 -10.67 7.69 -18.01
C ILE A 269 -11.70 6.60 -18.25
N GLY A 270 -12.11 6.38 -19.51
CA GLY A 270 -13.14 5.40 -19.85
C GLY A 270 -12.73 3.95 -19.64
N VAL A 271 -11.46 3.61 -19.94
CA VAL A 271 -11.01 2.21 -20.00
C VAL A 271 -10.38 1.74 -18.68
N SER A 272 -9.80 2.64 -17.90
CA SER A 272 -9.08 2.26 -16.67
C SER A 272 -9.65 2.90 -15.42
N TRP A 273 -9.78 4.22 -15.38
CA TRP A 273 -10.18 4.92 -14.15
C TRP A 273 -11.64 4.65 -13.76
N VAL A 274 -12.57 4.80 -14.68
CA VAL A 274 -14.01 4.58 -14.42
C VAL A 274 -14.29 3.12 -14.06
N PRO A 275 -13.80 2.11 -14.81
CA PRO A 275 -13.98 0.72 -14.41
C PRO A 275 -13.37 0.39 -13.05
N ASN A 276 -12.20 0.95 -12.71
CA ASN A 276 -11.58 0.74 -11.40
C ASN A 276 -12.44 1.33 -10.27
N ILE A 277 -12.96 2.55 -10.45
CA ILE A 277 -13.85 3.19 -9.48
C ILE A 277 -15.15 2.39 -9.32
N ILE A 278 -15.74 1.90 -10.41
CA ILE A 278 -16.94 1.07 -10.36
C ILE A 278 -16.69 -0.24 -9.63
N MET A 279 -15.61 -0.97 -9.99
CA MET A 279 -15.26 -2.22 -9.32
C MET A 279 -14.99 -2.02 -7.83
N SER A 280 -14.30 -0.95 -7.47
CA SER A 280 -14.07 -0.58 -6.07
C SER A 280 -15.39 -0.25 -5.36
N GLY A 281 -16.32 0.46 -6.02
CA GLY A 281 -17.66 0.74 -5.49
C GLY A 281 -18.49 -0.53 -5.24
N VAL A 282 -18.44 -1.49 -6.16
CA VAL A 282 -19.08 -2.81 -5.98
C VAL A 282 -18.48 -3.54 -4.78
N MET A 283 -17.15 -3.54 -4.65
CA MET A 283 -16.47 -4.18 -3.53
C MET A 283 -16.80 -3.50 -2.18
N ILE A 284 -16.90 -2.16 -2.16
CA ILE A 284 -17.38 -1.41 -0.99
C ILE A 284 -18.80 -1.88 -0.61
N GLY A 285 -19.70 -2.03 -1.58
CA GLY A 285 -21.05 -2.56 -1.35
C GLY A 285 -21.04 -3.96 -0.72
N VAL A 286 -20.16 -4.86 -1.20
CA VAL A 286 -19.99 -6.21 -0.63
C VAL A 286 -19.53 -6.13 0.83
N LEU A 287 -18.50 -5.31 1.12
CA LEU A 287 -17.96 -5.17 2.48
C LEU A 287 -18.99 -4.54 3.45
N VAL A 288 -19.72 -3.51 3.01
CA VAL A 288 -20.80 -2.91 3.81
C VAL A 288 -21.88 -3.94 4.13
N SER A 289 -22.27 -4.76 3.14
CA SER A 289 -23.29 -5.81 3.33
C SER A 289 -22.83 -6.92 4.30
N ALA A 290 -21.54 -7.07 4.52
CA ALA A 290 -20.97 -8.01 5.48
C ALA A 290 -20.84 -7.41 6.90
N ILE A 291 -21.03 -6.11 7.06
CA ILE A 291 -21.00 -5.42 8.37
C ILE A 291 -22.41 -5.13 8.85
N LEU A 292 -23.35 -4.81 7.95
CA LEU A 292 -24.73 -4.52 8.30
C LEU A 292 -25.48 -5.78 8.74
N TYR A 293 -26.16 -5.70 9.86
CA TYR A 293 -27.01 -6.77 10.40
C TYR A 293 -28.38 -6.77 9.70
N LYS A 294 -28.93 -7.99 9.56
CA LYS A 294 -30.31 -8.21 9.15
C LYS A 294 -31.26 -7.99 10.32
#